data_640e67a5457de78871f55bfd8e6eab27
#
_entry.id   640e67a5457de78871f55bfd8e6eab27
#
_cell.length_a   1.000
_cell.length_b   1.000
_cell.length_c   1.000
_cell.angle_alpha   90.00
_cell.angle_beta   90.00
_cell.angle_gamma   90.00
#
_symmetry.space_group_name_H-M   'P 1'
#
loop_
_entity.id
_entity.type
_entity.pdbx_description
1 polymer ?
#
loop_
_entity_poly.entity_id
_entity_poly.type
_entity_poly.pdbx_seq_one_letter_code
_entity_poly.pdbx_strand_id
1 'polypeptide(L)'
;MTLTDEIMANTACTKAYAKNAQVVVMKADADYTSTADLVGKTVVAEAGSAGESAIQDDGSLSQADYISKSVQTDCLMEVAAGTADAAVLDLTLATSMIGDGTDYANLTIKDELNAEEYGVAFRKGSDAAAAVDAAFDELKSDGTMQKLADKYSLSLAD
;
A
#
# COMPACT_ATOMS: atom_id res chain seq x y z
N MET A 1 1.26 -2.87 9.05
CA MET A 1 0.49 -1.64 8.81
C MET A 1 1.44 -0.50 8.53
N THR A 2 1.02 0.49 7.77
CA THR A 2 1.79 1.73 7.52
C THR A 2 2.01 2.49 8.83
N LEU A 3 3.24 2.92 9.08
CA LEU A 3 3.60 3.73 10.25
C LEU A 3 3.33 5.22 9.93
N THR A 4 2.10 5.67 10.15
CA THR A 4 1.75 7.09 10.05
C THR A 4 2.01 7.81 11.39
N ASP A 5 2.17 9.13 11.33
CA ASP A 5 2.34 9.96 12.55
C ASP A 5 1.18 9.75 13.54
N GLU A 6 -0.05 9.60 13.04
CA GLU A 6 -1.23 9.36 13.86
C GLU A 6 -1.15 8.00 14.58
N ILE A 7 -0.77 6.94 13.87
CA ILE A 7 -0.62 5.60 14.45
C ILE A 7 0.49 5.60 15.50
N MET A 8 1.66 6.18 15.19
CA MET A 8 2.78 6.28 16.12
C MET A 8 2.45 7.11 17.37
N ALA A 9 1.65 8.15 17.24
CA ALA A 9 1.21 8.95 18.39
C ALA A 9 0.24 8.22 19.32
N ASN A 10 -0.57 7.30 18.78
CA ASN A 10 -1.67 6.65 19.50
C ASN A 10 -1.39 5.20 19.93
N THR A 11 -0.30 4.61 19.45
CA THR A 11 0.06 3.21 19.70
C THR A 11 1.51 3.06 20.12
N ALA A 12 1.91 1.87 20.57
CA ALA A 12 3.31 1.48 20.71
C ALA A 12 3.70 0.70 19.46
N CYS A 13 4.52 1.31 18.60
CA CYS A 13 4.97 0.70 17.35
C CYS A 13 6.36 0.10 17.47
N THR A 14 6.63 -0.95 16.69
CA THR A 14 7.98 -1.41 16.39
C THR A 14 8.70 -0.38 15.51
N LYS A 15 10.01 -0.54 15.34
CA LYS A 15 10.72 0.00 14.18
C LYS A 15 10.09 -0.54 12.90
N ALA A 16 10.35 0.15 11.79
CA ALA A 16 9.96 -0.36 10.48
C ALA A 16 10.70 -1.68 10.18
N TYR A 17 10.00 -2.63 9.58
CA TYR A 17 10.59 -3.89 9.14
C TYR A 17 10.56 -4.06 7.61
N ALA A 18 9.65 -3.40 6.92
CA ALA A 18 9.53 -3.46 5.47
C ALA A 18 9.16 -2.09 4.88
N LYS A 19 9.60 -1.85 3.65
CA LYS A 19 9.19 -0.71 2.84
C LYS A 19 7.91 -1.04 2.09
N ASN A 20 7.08 -0.04 1.88
CA ASN A 20 5.86 -0.09 1.08
C ASN A 20 5.69 1.24 0.34
N ALA A 21 4.66 1.34 -0.48
CA ALA A 21 4.21 2.55 -1.14
C ALA A 21 2.71 2.48 -1.38
N GLN A 22 2.07 3.63 -1.57
CA GLN A 22 0.76 3.68 -2.21
C GLN A 22 0.98 3.79 -3.72
N VAL A 23 0.27 2.98 -4.49
CA VAL A 23 0.41 2.92 -5.95
C VAL A 23 -0.91 3.15 -6.65
N VAL A 24 -0.82 3.74 -7.84
CA VAL A 24 -1.94 3.85 -8.77
C VAL A 24 -1.97 2.61 -9.67
N VAL A 25 -3.07 1.87 -9.60
CA VAL A 25 -3.33 0.70 -10.44
C VAL A 25 -4.43 1.02 -11.42
N MET A 26 -4.19 0.71 -12.70
CA MET A 26 -5.14 0.91 -13.80
C MET A 26 -5.10 -0.29 -14.76
N LYS A 27 -5.99 -0.30 -15.75
CA LYS A 27 -5.86 -1.23 -16.88
C LYS A 27 -4.54 -1.01 -17.61
N ALA A 28 -3.91 -2.08 -18.07
CA ALA A 28 -2.60 -2.02 -18.71
C ALA A 28 -2.61 -1.14 -19.98
N ASP A 29 -3.70 -1.15 -20.73
CA ASP A 29 -3.93 -0.38 -21.95
C ASP A 29 -4.44 1.07 -21.72
N ALA A 30 -4.68 1.47 -20.46
CA ALA A 30 -5.08 2.83 -20.13
C ALA A 30 -3.90 3.80 -20.28
N ASP A 31 -4.16 4.94 -20.90
CA ASP A 31 -3.21 6.05 -20.98
C ASP A 31 -3.04 6.69 -19.59
N TYR A 32 -1.78 6.91 -19.19
CA TYR A 32 -1.43 7.55 -17.95
C TYR A 32 -0.03 8.19 -18.05
N THR A 33 0.08 9.42 -17.63
CA THR A 33 1.34 10.16 -17.55
C THR A 33 1.63 10.65 -16.13
N SER A 34 0.57 11.06 -15.42
CA SER A 34 0.65 11.55 -14.04
C SER A 34 -0.73 11.52 -13.38
N THR A 35 -0.80 11.80 -12.08
CA THR A 35 -2.06 11.92 -11.33
C THR A 35 -3.02 12.98 -11.91
N ALA A 36 -2.51 13.95 -12.68
CA ALA A 36 -3.35 14.93 -13.36
C ALA A 36 -4.32 14.33 -14.37
N ASP A 37 -4.01 13.16 -14.94
CA ASP A 37 -4.89 12.45 -15.89
C ASP A 37 -6.11 11.83 -15.19
N LEU A 38 -6.09 11.78 -13.86
CA LEU A 38 -7.17 11.22 -13.02
C LEU A 38 -8.15 12.29 -12.50
N VAL A 39 -7.95 13.57 -12.81
CA VAL A 39 -8.91 14.63 -12.46
C VAL A 39 -10.26 14.34 -13.11
N GLY A 40 -11.32 14.27 -12.30
CA GLY A 40 -12.70 13.93 -12.76
C GLY A 40 -12.87 12.47 -13.22
N LYS A 41 -11.91 11.60 -12.98
CA LYS A 41 -12.01 10.14 -13.20
C LYS A 41 -12.46 9.45 -11.91
N THR A 42 -13.06 8.28 -12.05
CA THR A 42 -13.44 7.47 -10.89
C THR A 42 -12.22 6.77 -10.29
N VAL A 43 -11.87 7.16 -9.07
CA VAL A 43 -10.74 6.59 -8.31
C VAL A 43 -11.26 5.93 -7.04
N VAL A 44 -10.80 4.70 -6.76
CA VAL A 44 -11.23 3.92 -5.60
C VAL A 44 -10.06 3.62 -4.67
N ALA A 45 -10.32 3.62 -3.37
CA ALA A 45 -9.41 3.13 -2.33
C ALA A 45 -10.19 2.56 -1.16
N GLU A 46 -9.52 1.84 -0.26
CA GLU A 46 -10.12 1.37 0.99
C GLU A 46 -10.34 2.53 1.95
N ALA A 47 -11.53 2.60 2.56
CA ALA A 47 -11.88 3.64 3.53
C ALA A 47 -10.95 3.59 4.76
N GLY A 48 -10.43 4.73 5.19
CA GLY A 48 -9.53 4.86 6.33
C GLY A 48 -8.13 4.29 6.10
N SER A 49 -7.77 3.99 4.83
CA SER A 49 -6.45 3.50 4.47
C SER A 49 -5.46 4.62 4.15
N ALA A 50 -4.17 4.26 4.08
CA ALA A 50 -3.14 5.16 3.58
C ALA A 50 -3.38 5.55 2.09
N GLY A 51 -4.03 4.67 1.30
CA GLY A 51 -4.44 4.96 -0.07
C GLY A 51 -5.48 6.07 -0.16
N GLU A 52 -6.48 6.07 0.74
CA GLU A 52 -7.43 7.18 0.84
C GLU A 52 -6.73 8.49 1.21
N SER A 53 -5.82 8.45 2.19
CA SER A 53 -5.04 9.63 2.57
C SER A 53 -4.19 10.14 1.40
N ALA A 54 -3.53 9.25 0.65
CA ALA A 54 -2.74 9.62 -0.51
C ALA A 54 -3.59 10.30 -1.60
N ILE A 55 -4.83 9.88 -1.81
CA ILE A 55 -5.76 10.55 -2.73
C ILE A 55 -6.10 11.96 -2.23
N GLN A 56 -6.37 12.12 -0.94
CA GLN A 56 -6.76 13.40 -0.35
C GLN A 56 -5.61 14.42 -0.33
N ASP A 57 -4.39 13.95 -0.14
CA ASP A 57 -3.18 14.79 -0.01
C ASP A 57 -2.59 15.17 -1.37
N ASP A 58 -2.85 14.41 -2.45
CA ASP A 58 -2.39 14.73 -3.79
C ASP A 58 -3.27 15.82 -4.44
N GLY A 59 -2.63 16.84 -4.98
CA GLY A 59 -3.32 18.01 -5.55
C GLY A 59 -4.21 17.69 -6.76
N SER A 60 -3.94 16.63 -7.49
CA SER A 60 -4.71 16.19 -8.67
C SER A 60 -5.71 15.10 -8.29
N LEU A 61 -5.28 14.07 -7.55
CA LEU A 61 -6.15 12.97 -7.13
C LEU A 61 -7.30 13.43 -6.23
N SER A 62 -7.09 14.46 -5.42
CA SER A 62 -8.17 15.08 -4.61
C SER A 62 -9.31 15.69 -5.44
N GLN A 63 -9.10 15.86 -6.75
CA GLN A 63 -10.09 16.33 -7.72
C GLN A 63 -10.72 15.20 -8.55
N ALA A 64 -10.40 13.95 -8.25
CA ALA A 64 -11.05 12.77 -8.82
C ALA A 64 -12.43 12.53 -8.18
N ASP A 65 -13.27 11.75 -8.87
CA ASP A 65 -14.52 11.23 -8.30
C ASP A 65 -14.18 10.03 -7.41
N TYR A 66 -13.85 10.31 -6.14
CA TYR A 66 -13.42 9.28 -5.19
C TYR A 66 -14.60 8.45 -4.68
N ILE A 67 -14.44 7.13 -4.69
CA ILE A 67 -15.38 6.16 -4.11
C ILE A 67 -14.64 5.24 -3.14
N SER A 68 -15.04 5.25 -1.88
CA SER A 68 -14.46 4.36 -0.86
C SER A 68 -14.96 2.91 -1.00
N LYS A 69 -14.08 1.95 -0.70
CA LYS A 69 -14.38 0.52 -0.63
C LYS A 69 -14.09 -0.03 0.76
N SER A 70 -14.60 -1.20 1.05
CA SER A 70 -14.41 -1.83 2.36
C SER A 70 -13.06 -2.50 2.51
N VAL A 71 -12.47 -2.98 1.41
CA VAL A 71 -11.17 -3.66 1.35
C VAL A 71 -10.47 -3.36 0.03
N GLN A 72 -9.14 -3.41 0.02
CA GLN A 72 -8.32 -3.08 -1.16
C GLN A 72 -8.57 -4.02 -2.35
N THR A 73 -8.90 -5.28 -2.11
CA THR A 73 -9.22 -6.24 -3.17
C THR A 73 -10.47 -5.86 -3.96
N ASP A 74 -11.46 -5.22 -3.33
CA ASP A 74 -12.64 -4.71 -4.03
C ASP A 74 -12.26 -3.58 -5.00
N CYS A 75 -11.23 -2.80 -4.67
CA CYS A 75 -10.71 -1.76 -5.56
C CYS A 75 -10.16 -2.34 -6.86
N LEU A 76 -9.40 -3.44 -6.79
CA LEU A 76 -8.90 -4.15 -7.98
C LEU A 76 -10.04 -4.70 -8.84
N MET A 77 -11.09 -5.25 -8.22
CA MET A 77 -12.26 -5.75 -8.94
C MET A 77 -12.98 -4.63 -9.73
N GLU A 78 -13.13 -3.44 -9.14
CA GLU A 78 -13.77 -2.31 -9.81
C GLU A 78 -12.98 -1.86 -11.05
N VAL A 79 -11.66 -1.77 -10.94
CA VAL A 79 -10.80 -1.40 -12.09
C VAL A 79 -10.84 -2.50 -13.16
N ALA A 80 -10.75 -3.77 -12.78
CA ALA A 80 -10.83 -4.89 -13.72
C ALA A 80 -12.17 -4.92 -14.45
N ALA A 81 -13.28 -4.67 -13.75
CA ALA A 81 -14.62 -4.60 -14.32
C ALA A 81 -14.84 -3.34 -15.19
N GLY A 82 -14.02 -2.28 -15.02
CA GLY A 82 -14.15 -1.01 -15.72
C GLY A 82 -15.19 -0.09 -15.11
N THR A 83 -15.58 -0.31 -13.87
CA THR A 83 -16.46 0.57 -13.07
C THR A 83 -15.69 1.67 -12.34
N ALA A 84 -14.38 1.51 -12.23
CA ALA A 84 -13.44 2.55 -11.81
C ALA A 84 -12.30 2.68 -12.85
N ASP A 85 -11.78 3.90 -13.00
CA ASP A 85 -10.64 4.19 -13.89
C ASP A 85 -9.31 3.78 -13.22
N ALA A 86 -9.18 4.02 -11.92
CA ALA A 86 -7.99 3.72 -11.15
C ALA A 86 -8.30 3.28 -9.71
N ALA A 87 -7.37 2.53 -9.12
CA ALA A 87 -7.33 2.22 -7.69
C ALA A 87 -6.05 2.72 -7.07
N VAL A 88 -6.14 3.21 -5.84
CA VAL A 88 -4.96 3.52 -5.00
C VAL A 88 -4.91 2.53 -3.85
N LEU A 89 -3.83 1.78 -3.75
CA LEU A 89 -3.65 0.70 -2.77
C LEU A 89 -2.17 0.40 -2.50
N ASP A 90 -1.94 -0.48 -1.53
CA ASP A 90 -0.59 -0.90 -1.13
C ASP A 90 0.18 -1.60 -2.26
N LEU A 91 1.42 -1.18 -2.49
CA LEU A 91 2.34 -1.80 -3.45
C LEU A 91 2.51 -3.30 -3.20
N THR A 92 2.65 -3.71 -1.93
CA THR A 92 2.81 -5.12 -1.56
C THR A 92 1.60 -5.96 -1.96
N LEU A 93 0.39 -5.45 -1.77
CA LEU A 93 -0.83 -6.12 -2.22
C LEU A 93 -0.92 -6.13 -3.75
N ALA A 94 -0.72 -4.98 -4.39
CA ALA A 94 -0.74 -4.88 -5.86
C ALA A 94 0.22 -5.87 -6.50
N THR A 95 1.47 -5.92 -6.06
CA THR A 95 2.50 -6.82 -6.59
C THR A 95 2.13 -8.29 -6.40
N SER A 96 1.42 -8.64 -5.33
CA SER A 96 1.01 -10.02 -5.06
C SER A 96 -0.20 -10.49 -5.87
N MET A 97 -1.03 -9.56 -6.36
CA MET A 97 -2.31 -9.88 -6.99
C MET A 97 -2.35 -9.60 -8.50
N ILE A 98 -1.50 -8.69 -8.99
CA ILE A 98 -1.46 -8.27 -10.38
C ILE A 98 -0.35 -9.04 -11.11
N GLY A 99 -0.60 -9.42 -12.34
CA GLY A 99 0.39 -10.02 -13.23
C GLY A 99 -0.10 -11.29 -13.91
N ASP A 100 0.77 -11.83 -14.76
CA ASP A 100 0.46 -13.03 -15.54
C ASP A 100 0.05 -14.21 -14.66
N GLY A 101 -1.05 -14.85 -15.03
CA GLY A 101 -1.58 -16.00 -14.31
C GLY A 101 -2.46 -15.67 -13.10
N THR A 102 -2.72 -14.39 -12.84
CA THR A 102 -3.67 -13.92 -11.82
C THR A 102 -5.00 -13.49 -12.46
N ASP A 103 -6.02 -13.29 -11.62
CA ASP A 103 -7.32 -12.76 -12.06
C ASP A 103 -7.22 -11.29 -12.53
N TYR A 104 -6.12 -10.63 -12.25
CA TYR A 104 -5.85 -9.22 -12.58
C TYR A 104 -4.67 -9.05 -13.56
N ALA A 105 -4.48 -10.00 -14.47
CA ALA A 105 -3.43 -9.94 -15.49
C ALA A 105 -3.55 -8.75 -16.46
N ASN A 106 -4.75 -8.16 -16.56
CA ASN A 106 -5.03 -6.98 -17.38
C ASN A 106 -4.80 -5.65 -16.66
N LEU A 107 -4.41 -5.69 -15.39
CA LEU A 107 -4.08 -4.50 -14.61
C LEU A 107 -2.55 -4.31 -14.53
N THR A 108 -2.14 -3.07 -14.26
CA THR A 108 -0.73 -2.72 -14.02
C THR A 108 -0.61 -1.57 -13.04
N ILE A 109 0.53 -1.52 -12.36
CA ILE A 109 0.93 -0.36 -11.56
C ILE A 109 1.41 0.72 -12.53
N LYS A 110 0.80 1.90 -12.50
CA LYS A 110 1.14 3.04 -13.35
C LYS A 110 2.04 4.04 -12.65
N ASP A 111 1.90 4.20 -11.33
CA ASP A 111 2.63 5.19 -10.55
C ASP A 111 2.81 4.76 -9.10
N GLU A 112 3.84 5.28 -8.45
CA GLU A 112 4.11 5.17 -7.03
C GLU A 112 4.01 6.55 -6.40
N LEU A 113 3.03 6.75 -5.52
CA LEU A 113 2.67 8.07 -5.00
C LEU A 113 3.58 8.53 -3.87
N ASN A 114 3.84 7.66 -2.91
CA ASN A 114 4.63 7.94 -1.73
C ASN A 114 5.28 6.67 -1.20
N ALA A 115 6.51 6.82 -0.71
CA ALA A 115 7.18 5.76 0.02
C ALA A 115 6.67 5.70 1.47
N GLU A 116 6.44 4.50 1.97
CA GLU A 116 5.95 4.20 3.30
C GLU A 116 6.80 3.13 3.98
N GLU A 117 6.62 3.00 5.27
CA GLU A 117 7.25 1.95 6.06
C GLU A 117 6.20 1.18 6.86
N TYR A 118 6.36 -0.14 6.90
CA TYR A 118 5.50 -1.03 7.69
C TYR A 118 6.13 -1.37 9.04
N GLY A 119 5.31 -1.29 10.06
CA GLY A 119 5.62 -1.76 11.41
C GLY A 119 4.47 -2.55 12.02
N VAL A 120 4.68 -3.02 13.23
CA VAL A 120 3.65 -3.67 14.05
C VAL A 120 3.23 -2.72 15.16
N ALA A 121 1.95 -2.45 15.28
CA ALA A 121 1.40 -1.58 16.30
C ALA A 121 0.74 -2.39 17.42
N PHE A 122 1.00 -1.98 18.65
CA PHE A 122 0.42 -2.52 19.89
C PHE A 122 -0.33 -1.42 20.62
N ARG A 123 -1.15 -1.79 21.59
CA ARG A 123 -1.82 -0.79 22.46
C ARG A 123 -0.77 0.12 23.13
N LYS A 124 -1.09 1.37 23.29
CA LYS A 124 -0.21 2.37 23.93
C LYS A 124 0.26 1.88 25.31
N GLY A 125 1.56 2.00 25.55
CA GLY A 125 2.20 1.54 26.80
C GLY A 125 2.48 0.02 26.86
N SER A 126 2.31 -0.71 25.76
CA SER A 126 2.74 -2.11 25.66
C SER A 126 4.27 -2.22 25.55
N ASP A 127 4.85 -3.19 26.24
CA ASP A 127 6.26 -3.60 26.10
C ASP A 127 6.50 -4.57 24.93
N ALA A 128 5.43 -5.07 24.31
CA ALA A 128 5.50 -6.02 23.21
C ALA A 128 6.24 -5.46 21.98
N ALA A 129 6.16 -4.15 21.73
CA ALA A 129 6.88 -3.53 20.62
C ALA A 129 8.40 -3.74 20.74
N ALA A 130 8.97 -3.50 21.90
CA ALA A 130 10.39 -3.70 22.15
C ALA A 130 10.81 -5.19 22.03
N ALA A 131 9.96 -6.12 22.49
CA ALA A 131 10.22 -7.55 22.36
C ALA A 131 10.21 -8.01 20.90
N VAL A 132 9.29 -7.46 20.08
CA VAL A 132 9.22 -7.76 18.65
C VAL A 132 10.38 -7.11 17.90
N ASP A 133 10.79 -5.89 18.25
CA ASP A 133 12.00 -5.26 17.69
C ASP A 133 13.26 -6.13 17.92
N ALA A 134 13.43 -6.65 19.14
CA ALA A 134 14.54 -7.54 19.45
C ALA A 134 14.51 -8.82 18.59
N ALA A 135 13.32 -9.41 18.37
CA ALA A 135 13.15 -10.56 17.50
C ALA A 135 13.45 -10.22 16.03
N PHE A 136 13.03 -9.05 15.54
CA PHE A 136 13.37 -8.60 14.19
C PHE A 136 14.87 -8.38 14.01
N ASP A 137 15.55 -7.79 14.99
CA ASP A 137 17.01 -7.60 14.96
C ASP A 137 17.74 -8.96 14.88
N GLU A 138 17.27 -9.98 15.61
CA GLU A 138 17.80 -11.34 15.57
C GLU A 138 17.58 -12.00 14.19
N LEU A 139 16.35 -11.93 13.65
CA LEU A 139 15.99 -12.47 12.34
C LEU A 139 16.65 -11.73 11.16
N LYS A 140 16.97 -10.44 11.32
CA LYS A 140 17.81 -9.70 10.38
C LYS A 140 19.25 -10.22 10.41
N SER A 141 19.81 -10.42 11.61
CA SER A 141 21.20 -10.84 11.78
C SER A 141 21.49 -12.25 11.26
N ASP A 142 20.54 -13.18 11.36
CA ASP A 142 20.67 -14.55 10.86
C ASP A 142 20.27 -14.72 9.38
N GLY A 143 19.82 -13.64 8.74
CA GLY A 143 19.42 -13.60 7.32
C GLY A 143 18.02 -14.18 7.05
N THR A 144 17.24 -14.52 8.06
CA THR A 144 15.87 -15.05 7.89
C THR A 144 14.95 -13.99 7.28
N MET A 145 15.03 -12.73 7.74
CA MET A 145 14.24 -11.63 7.18
C MET A 145 14.54 -11.45 5.67
N GLN A 146 15.81 -11.49 5.27
CA GLN A 146 16.16 -11.35 3.86
C GLN A 146 15.59 -12.50 3.00
N LYS A 147 15.68 -13.74 3.47
CA LYS A 147 15.09 -14.89 2.77
C LYS A 147 13.58 -14.77 2.59
N LEU A 148 12.88 -14.24 3.58
CA LEU A 148 11.44 -13.99 3.50
C LEU A 148 11.13 -12.83 2.55
N ALA A 149 11.89 -11.75 2.60
CA ALA A 149 11.75 -10.62 1.69
C ALA A 149 11.92 -11.08 0.23
N ASP A 150 12.97 -11.83 -0.07
CA ASP A 150 13.22 -12.38 -1.41
C ASP A 150 12.07 -13.30 -1.87
N LYS A 151 11.57 -14.16 -0.96
CA LYS A 151 10.48 -15.08 -1.27
C LYS A 151 9.17 -14.38 -1.62
N TYR A 152 8.87 -13.27 -0.96
CA TYR A 152 7.60 -12.54 -1.12
C TYR A 152 7.76 -11.23 -1.92
N SER A 153 8.92 -11.02 -2.54
CA SER A 153 9.22 -9.79 -3.32
C SER A 153 9.02 -8.51 -2.52
N LEU A 154 9.43 -8.54 -1.26
CA LEU A 154 9.37 -7.39 -0.34
C LEU A 154 10.73 -6.69 -0.26
N SER A 155 10.71 -5.39 0.04
CA SER A 155 11.89 -4.61 0.41
C SER A 155 11.94 -4.43 1.92
N LEU A 156 13.06 -4.78 2.54
CA LEU A 156 13.25 -4.54 3.97
C LEU A 156 13.46 -3.05 4.24
N ALA A 157 13.00 -2.59 5.41
CA ALA A 157 13.40 -1.31 5.96
C ALA A 157 14.86 -1.38 6.47
N ASP A 158 15.54 -0.24 6.49
CA ASP A 158 16.96 -0.09 6.86
C ASP A 158 17.22 -0.42 8.34
#